data_91b7647e8f4ec1222c46b596f5eea0e9
#
_entry.id   91b7647e8f4ec1222c46b596f5eea0e9
#
_cell.length_a   1.000
_cell.length_b   1.000
_cell.length_c   1.000
_cell.angle_alpha   90.00
_cell.angle_beta   90.00
_cell.angle_gamma   90.00
#
_symmetry.space_group_name_H-M   'P 1'
#
loop_
_entity.id
_entity.type
_entity.pdbx_description
1 polymer ?
#
loop_
_entity_poly.entity_id
_entity_poly.type
_entity_poly.pdbx_seq_one_letter_code
_entity_poly.pdbx_strand_id
1 'polypeptide(L)'
;MEGKISYLLYPFALAFVICLIIGPITIKLMQKLKFGQQVRDDGPASHLKKQNVPTMGGIMIVLAIVITSFVFGASEEALVALIATFCYGLVGFLDDFIKIVKKRSMGLRAYQKIIGQFGIALIVALYAAKKVGTDIFVPFAGQVDLGWWYVPFAMFVMIAVTNGENLADGLDGLASKMTLVEGITLAVIIACAGLDSAISGGEKKDFKQIAELCAAMAGACLGFLRFNTYPARIFMGDTGSLALGGCLAVCALFSKTALLLPVMCVMLVATCVSVILQVGSYKLRHGKRVFKMAPLHHHYELCGYHETTVTSMYTLVTIAACVLTLMLAFEFRF
;
A
#
# COMPACT_ATOMS: atom_id res chain seq x y z
N MET A 1 -16.16 -13.18 -22.06
CA MET A 1 -15.66 -12.29 -20.99
C MET A 1 -16.13 -12.70 -19.58
N GLU A 2 -17.31 -13.32 -19.45
CA GLU A 2 -17.89 -13.61 -18.12
C GLU A 2 -17.11 -14.60 -17.22
N GLY A 3 -16.29 -15.49 -17.75
CA GLY A 3 -15.51 -16.42 -16.93
C GLY A 3 -14.12 -15.94 -16.47
N LYS A 4 -13.67 -14.77 -16.95
CA LYS A 4 -12.26 -14.39 -16.91
C LYS A 4 -11.86 -13.46 -15.74
N ILE A 5 -12.82 -12.80 -15.09
CA ILE A 5 -12.59 -11.91 -13.94
C ILE A 5 -13.26 -12.44 -12.67
N SER A 6 -14.24 -13.34 -12.81
CA SER A 6 -15.00 -13.89 -11.68
C SER A 6 -14.13 -14.57 -10.61
N TYR A 7 -12.99 -15.13 -11.01
CA TYR A 7 -12.06 -15.75 -10.07
C TYR A 7 -11.47 -14.77 -9.05
N LEU A 8 -11.43 -13.48 -9.34
CA LEU A 8 -10.95 -12.44 -8.40
C LEU A 8 -11.93 -12.23 -7.25
N LEU A 9 -13.22 -12.51 -7.45
CA LEU A 9 -14.25 -12.30 -6.44
C LEU A 9 -14.07 -13.19 -5.21
N TYR A 10 -13.57 -14.42 -5.41
CA TYR A 10 -13.41 -15.38 -4.33
C TYR A 10 -12.31 -14.99 -3.34
N PRO A 11 -11.06 -14.67 -3.76
CA PRO A 11 -10.04 -14.21 -2.83
C PRO A 11 -10.39 -12.86 -2.21
N PHE A 12 -11.04 -11.94 -2.95
CA PHE A 12 -11.56 -10.70 -2.40
C PHE A 12 -12.56 -10.96 -1.27
N ALA A 13 -13.59 -11.78 -1.53
CA ALA A 13 -14.63 -12.08 -0.55
C ALA A 13 -14.08 -12.84 0.67
N LEU A 14 -13.17 -13.79 0.46
CA LEU A 14 -12.57 -14.55 1.56
C LEU A 14 -11.74 -13.66 2.47
N ALA A 15 -10.85 -12.83 1.90
CA ALA A 15 -10.04 -11.89 2.68
C ALA A 15 -10.90 -10.87 3.45
N PHE A 16 -11.97 -10.38 2.82
CA PHE A 16 -12.96 -9.51 3.46
C PHE A 16 -13.59 -10.18 4.68
N VAL A 17 -14.11 -11.41 4.53
CA VAL A 17 -14.77 -12.15 5.61
C VAL A 17 -13.77 -12.49 6.73
N ILE A 18 -12.57 -12.95 6.39
CA ILE A 18 -11.52 -13.23 7.39
C ILE A 18 -11.22 -11.98 8.21
N CYS A 19 -11.03 -10.82 7.55
CA CYS A 19 -10.74 -9.57 8.22
C CYS A 19 -11.88 -9.14 9.16
N LEU A 20 -13.14 -9.34 8.75
CA LEU A 20 -14.31 -9.08 9.61
C LEU A 20 -14.35 -9.98 10.85
N ILE A 21 -14.01 -11.26 10.72
CA ILE A 21 -14.00 -12.23 11.83
C ILE A 21 -12.87 -11.94 12.80
N ILE A 22 -11.66 -11.69 12.28
CA ILE A 22 -10.46 -11.44 13.10
C ILE A 22 -10.53 -10.05 13.78
N GLY A 23 -11.20 -9.08 13.18
CA GLY A 23 -11.24 -7.69 13.64
C GLY A 23 -11.63 -7.52 15.10
N PRO A 24 -12.78 -8.01 15.56
CA PRO A 24 -13.17 -7.88 16.96
C PRO A 24 -12.20 -8.56 17.94
N ILE A 25 -11.57 -9.65 17.53
CA ILE A 25 -10.58 -10.39 18.32
C ILE A 25 -9.31 -9.53 18.46
N THR A 26 -8.81 -9.00 17.33
CA THR A 26 -7.63 -8.14 17.31
C THR A 26 -7.83 -6.88 18.15
N ILE A 27 -8.98 -6.20 17.99
CA ILE A 27 -9.29 -4.99 18.78
C ILE A 27 -9.25 -5.30 20.28
N LYS A 28 -9.94 -6.35 20.73
CA LYS A 28 -9.95 -6.75 22.15
C LYS A 28 -8.55 -7.10 22.66
N LEU A 29 -7.74 -7.80 21.85
CA LEU A 29 -6.38 -8.17 22.19
C LEU A 29 -5.49 -6.92 22.34
N MET A 30 -5.54 -6.01 21.38
CA MET A 30 -4.74 -4.76 21.44
C MET A 30 -5.16 -3.87 22.61
N GLN A 31 -6.45 -3.79 22.92
CA GLN A 31 -6.96 -3.08 24.09
C GLN A 31 -6.46 -3.72 25.41
N LYS A 32 -6.51 -5.06 25.51
CA LYS A 32 -6.01 -5.80 26.70
C LYS A 32 -4.51 -5.60 26.90
N LEU A 33 -3.75 -5.56 25.81
CA LEU A 33 -2.30 -5.30 25.85
C LEU A 33 -1.98 -3.81 26.05
N LYS A 34 -2.98 -2.93 26.11
CA LYS A 34 -2.82 -1.46 26.20
C LYS A 34 -1.98 -0.87 25.06
N PHE A 35 -2.14 -1.40 23.87
CA PHE A 35 -1.47 -0.97 22.64
C PHE A 35 -2.17 0.24 22.03
N GLY A 36 -2.34 1.33 22.82
CA GLY A 36 -2.90 2.59 22.39
C GLY A 36 -1.86 3.48 21.70
N GLN A 37 -2.29 4.17 20.65
CA GLN A 37 -1.42 5.13 19.95
C GLN A 37 -1.10 6.32 20.86
N GLN A 38 0.18 6.69 20.91
CA GLN A 38 0.62 7.96 21.50
C GLN A 38 0.58 9.04 20.43
N VAL A 39 -0.34 9.97 20.58
CA VAL A 39 -0.49 11.11 19.67
C VAL A 39 0.63 12.11 19.90
N ARG A 40 1.15 12.70 18.83
CA ARG A 40 2.14 13.79 18.90
C ARG A 40 1.48 15.08 19.35
N ASP A 41 2.14 15.81 20.24
CA ASP A 41 1.65 17.08 20.77
C ASP A 41 1.64 18.22 19.72
N ASP A 42 2.42 18.09 18.65
CA ASP A 42 2.57 19.05 17.54
C ASP A 42 1.55 18.86 16.39
N GLY A 43 0.65 17.87 16.51
CA GLY A 43 -0.40 17.56 15.54
C GLY A 43 -1.68 18.42 15.68
N PRO A 44 -2.65 18.26 14.75
CA PRO A 44 -3.97 18.90 14.88
C PRO A 44 -4.66 18.54 16.21
N ALA A 45 -5.30 19.53 16.85
CA ALA A 45 -5.98 19.34 18.16
C ALA A 45 -7.07 18.25 18.11
N SER A 46 -7.67 17.99 16.95
CA SER A 46 -8.62 16.91 16.71
C SER A 46 -8.03 15.52 17.02
N HIS A 47 -6.74 15.35 16.82
CA HIS A 47 -6.04 14.08 17.04
C HIS A 47 -5.87 13.73 18.53
N LEU A 48 -5.89 14.72 19.43
CA LEU A 48 -5.83 14.46 20.87
C LEU A 48 -7.02 13.62 21.36
N LYS A 49 -8.19 13.73 20.69
CA LYS A 49 -9.37 12.90 20.99
C LYS A 49 -9.19 11.44 20.61
N LYS A 50 -8.20 11.11 19.78
CA LYS A 50 -7.88 9.75 19.31
C LYS A 50 -6.86 9.04 20.22
N GLN A 51 -6.46 9.67 21.31
CA GLN A 51 -5.57 9.07 22.30
C GLN A 51 -6.19 7.78 22.87
N ASN A 52 -5.40 6.72 22.99
CA ASN A 52 -5.81 5.38 23.43
C ASN A 52 -6.61 4.54 22.43
N VAL A 53 -6.87 4.99 21.21
CA VAL A 53 -7.35 4.08 20.16
C VAL A 53 -6.26 3.04 19.88
N PRO A 54 -6.58 1.73 19.91
CA PRO A 54 -5.58 0.68 19.65
C PRO A 54 -4.98 0.84 18.25
N THR A 55 -3.70 0.52 18.13
CA THR A 55 -2.95 0.48 16.87
C THR A 55 -2.57 -0.95 16.50
N MET A 56 -1.78 -1.13 15.44
CA MET A 56 -1.36 -2.42 14.88
C MET A 56 -2.50 -3.24 14.25
N GLY A 57 -3.58 -2.58 13.80
CA GLY A 57 -4.67 -3.22 13.06
C GLY A 57 -4.22 -3.87 11.75
N GLY A 58 -3.08 -3.45 11.21
CA GLY A 58 -2.47 -4.07 10.04
C GLY A 58 -2.22 -5.58 10.17
N ILE A 59 -2.09 -6.09 11.39
CA ILE A 59 -1.97 -7.54 11.64
C ILE A 59 -3.15 -8.30 11.04
N MET A 60 -4.38 -7.79 11.21
CA MET A 60 -5.57 -8.47 10.67
C MET A 60 -5.61 -8.43 9.14
N ILE A 61 -5.11 -7.35 8.53
CA ILE A 61 -4.99 -7.23 7.07
C ILE A 61 -3.99 -8.26 6.55
N VAL A 62 -2.78 -8.30 7.12
CA VAL A 62 -1.71 -9.22 6.71
C VAL A 62 -2.16 -10.67 6.88
N LEU A 63 -2.79 -11.01 8.00
CA LEU A 63 -3.31 -12.37 8.24
C LEU A 63 -4.40 -12.75 7.22
N ALA A 64 -5.31 -11.83 6.90
CA ALA A 64 -6.36 -12.07 5.91
C ALA A 64 -5.75 -12.34 4.51
N ILE A 65 -4.75 -11.56 4.10
CA ILE A 65 -4.03 -11.75 2.84
C ILE A 65 -3.32 -13.11 2.83
N VAL A 66 -2.54 -13.41 3.88
CA VAL A 66 -1.76 -14.66 3.98
C VAL A 66 -2.67 -15.88 3.93
N ILE A 67 -3.71 -15.93 4.76
CA ILE A 67 -4.64 -17.07 4.82
C ILE A 67 -5.33 -17.27 3.46
N THR A 68 -5.80 -16.17 2.85
CA THR A 68 -6.46 -16.23 1.54
C THR A 68 -5.51 -16.77 0.46
N SER A 69 -4.27 -16.27 0.41
CA SER A 69 -3.28 -16.73 -0.58
C SER A 69 -2.96 -18.23 -0.43
N PHE A 70 -2.90 -18.74 0.80
CA PHE A 70 -2.71 -20.19 1.01
C PHE A 70 -3.92 -21.02 0.58
N VAL A 71 -5.14 -20.51 0.74
CA VAL A 71 -6.36 -21.22 0.32
C VAL A 71 -6.47 -21.36 -1.19
N PHE A 72 -6.09 -20.30 -1.94
CA PHE A 72 -6.18 -20.33 -3.41
C PHE A 72 -4.92 -20.89 -4.08
N GLY A 73 -3.88 -21.14 -3.32
CA GLY A 73 -2.56 -21.53 -3.81
C GLY A 73 -1.78 -20.32 -4.34
N ALA A 74 -0.45 -20.41 -4.31
CA ALA A 74 0.42 -19.35 -4.79
C ALA A 74 1.45 -19.94 -5.75
N SER A 75 1.62 -19.30 -6.92
CA SER A 75 2.79 -19.52 -7.77
C SER A 75 4.07 -19.11 -7.06
N GLU A 76 5.24 -19.43 -7.64
CA GLU A 76 6.53 -19.00 -7.07
C GLU A 76 6.57 -17.47 -6.91
N GLU A 77 6.12 -16.72 -7.93
CA GLU A 77 6.07 -15.26 -7.93
C GLU A 77 5.09 -14.71 -6.89
N ALA A 78 3.88 -15.28 -6.82
CA ALA A 78 2.89 -14.86 -5.82
C ALA A 78 3.35 -15.16 -4.39
N LEU A 79 4.06 -16.27 -4.17
CA LEU A 79 4.65 -16.61 -2.89
C LEU A 79 5.75 -15.60 -2.50
N VAL A 80 6.62 -15.22 -3.44
CA VAL A 80 7.65 -14.19 -3.19
C VAL A 80 7.01 -12.84 -2.89
N ALA A 81 5.94 -12.45 -3.62
CA ALA A 81 5.19 -11.24 -3.33
C ALA A 81 4.54 -11.28 -1.94
N LEU A 82 3.98 -12.42 -1.54
CA LEU A 82 3.40 -12.64 -0.21
C LEU A 82 4.46 -12.55 0.89
N ILE A 83 5.62 -13.18 0.69
CA ILE A 83 6.76 -13.10 1.63
C ILE A 83 7.25 -11.65 1.76
N ALA A 84 7.38 -10.93 0.65
CA ALA A 84 7.77 -9.51 0.67
C ALA A 84 6.74 -8.67 1.46
N THR A 85 5.44 -8.88 1.21
CA THR A 85 4.34 -8.24 1.95
C THR A 85 4.48 -8.48 3.46
N PHE A 86 4.71 -9.74 3.85
CA PHE A 86 4.91 -10.10 5.24
C PHE A 86 6.17 -9.46 5.84
N CYS A 87 7.29 -9.44 5.11
CA CYS A 87 8.54 -8.84 5.57
C CYS A 87 8.43 -7.32 5.75
N TYR A 88 7.77 -6.61 4.83
CA TYR A 88 7.45 -5.19 5.01
C TYR A 88 6.54 -4.97 6.22
N GLY A 89 5.52 -5.80 6.38
CA GLY A 89 4.67 -5.81 7.57
C GLY A 89 5.45 -6.05 8.85
N LEU A 90 6.45 -6.92 8.83
CA LEU A 90 7.32 -7.21 9.99
C LEU A 90 8.20 -6.00 10.35
N VAL A 91 8.74 -5.28 9.37
CA VAL A 91 9.46 -4.02 9.64
C VAL A 91 8.53 -3.01 10.31
N GLY A 92 7.29 -2.87 9.83
CA GLY A 92 6.28 -2.01 10.44
C GLY A 92 5.87 -2.49 11.84
N PHE A 93 5.72 -3.79 12.04
CA PHE A 93 5.42 -4.39 13.33
C PHE A 93 6.51 -4.07 14.37
N LEU A 94 7.77 -4.19 14.00
CA LEU A 94 8.89 -3.85 14.88
C LEU A 94 8.88 -2.36 15.25
N ASP A 95 8.55 -1.48 14.29
CA ASP A 95 8.42 -0.05 14.54
C ASP A 95 7.29 0.25 15.54
N ASP A 96 6.09 -0.28 15.28
CA ASP A 96 4.93 -0.11 16.15
C ASP A 96 5.16 -0.71 17.55
N PHE A 97 5.74 -1.90 17.61
CA PHE A 97 6.04 -2.57 18.87
C PHE A 97 7.03 -1.76 19.74
N ILE A 98 8.06 -1.19 19.12
CA ILE A 98 9.03 -0.33 19.83
C ILE A 98 8.36 0.94 20.36
N LYS A 99 7.46 1.58 19.58
CA LYS A 99 6.67 2.74 20.03
C LYS A 99 5.90 2.41 21.30
N ILE A 100 5.24 1.26 21.31
CA ILE A 100 4.40 0.82 22.44
C ILE A 100 5.22 0.47 23.66
N VAL A 101 6.24 -0.38 23.51
CA VAL A 101 7.07 -0.85 24.65
C VAL A 101 7.81 0.32 25.29
N LYS A 102 8.32 1.25 24.48
CA LYS A 102 9.04 2.43 24.98
C LYS A 102 8.13 3.60 25.34
N LYS A 103 6.82 3.46 25.18
CA LYS A 103 5.80 4.52 25.47
C LYS A 103 6.21 5.88 24.89
N ARG A 104 6.59 5.89 23.60
CA ARG A 104 7.01 7.10 22.89
C ARG A 104 6.43 7.13 21.48
N SER A 105 6.32 8.32 20.88
CA SER A 105 5.81 8.49 19.52
C SER A 105 6.80 8.05 18.44
N MET A 106 8.08 7.86 18.76
CA MET A 106 9.13 7.41 17.82
C MET A 106 9.46 5.94 18.04
N GLY A 107 9.31 5.14 16.96
CA GLY A 107 9.69 3.74 16.89
C GLY A 107 11.16 3.52 16.54
N LEU A 108 11.40 2.85 15.43
CA LEU A 108 12.71 2.72 14.81
C LEU A 108 13.22 4.10 14.35
N ARG A 109 14.54 4.31 14.38
CA ARG A 109 15.11 5.48 13.72
C ARG A 109 14.89 5.38 12.20
N ALA A 110 14.69 6.52 11.53
CA ALA A 110 14.39 6.55 10.09
C ALA A 110 15.37 5.70 9.26
N TYR A 111 16.67 5.77 9.54
CA TYR A 111 17.68 4.98 8.83
C TYR A 111 17.54 3.47 9.06
N GLN A 112 17.12 3.02 10.26
CA GLN A 112 16.93 1.60 10.57
C GLN A 112 15.74 1.03 9.78
N LYS A 113 14.65 1.79 9.70
CA LYS A 113 13.47 1.45 8.91
C LYS A 113 13.83 1.36 7.41
N ILE A 114 14.58 2.34 6.92
CA ILE A 114 15.05 2.40 5.53
C ILE A 114 15.99 1.21 5.21
N ILE A 115 16.93 0.87 6.08
CA ILE A 115 17.84 -0.28 5.87
C ILE A 115 17.04 -1.58 5.73
N GLY A 116 16.04 -1.81 6.59
CA GLY A 116 15.16 -2.98 6.49
C GLY A 116 14.39 -3.02 5.15
N GLN A 117 13.82 -1.89 4.74
CA GLN A 117 13.12 -1.77 3.46
C GLN A 117 14.06 -2.00 2.27
N PHE A 118 15.27 -1.43 2.29
CA PHE A 118 16.28 -1.63 1.24
C PHE A 118 16.70 -3.10 1.10
N GLY A 119 16.90 -3.80 2.22
CA GLY A 119 17.25 -5.22 2.21
C GLY A 119 16.18 -6.07 1.52
N ILE A 120 14.91 -5.85 1.87
CA ILE A 120 13.77 -6.53 1.25
C ILE A 120 13.70 -6.17 -0.24
N ALA A 121 13.77 -4.86 -0.56
CA ALA A 121 13.71 -4.36 -1.92
C ALA A 121 14.80 -4.94 -2.82
N LEU A 122 16.03 -5.04 -2.33
CA LEU A 122 17.14 -5.62 -3.07
C LEU A 122 16.92 -7.10 -3.40
N ILE A 123 16.49 -7.90 -2.41
CA ILE A 123 16.23 -9.34 -2.60
C ILE A 123 15.12 -9.54 -3.64
N VAL A 124 14.02 -8.80 -3.52
CA VAL A 124 12.88 -8.89 -4.44
C VAL A 124 13.27 -8.40 -5.85
N ALA A 125 14.03 -7.30 -5.97
CA ALA A 125 14.47 -6.77 -7.24
C ALA A 125 15.41 -7.73 -7.98
N LEU A 126 16.34 -8.38 -7.27
CA LEU A 126 17.23 -9.40 -7.84
C LEU A 126 16.46 -10.66 -8.27
N TYR A 127 15.48 -11.09 -7.49
CA TYR A 127 14.59 -12.18 -7.86
C TYR A 127 13.80 -11.81 -9.13
N ALA A 128 13.19 -10.64 -9.17
CA ALA A 128 12.40 -10.16 -10.31
C ALA A 128 13.27 -10.09 -11.58
N ALA A 129 14.45 -9.49 -11.50
CA ALA A 129 15.37 -9.40 -12.63
C ALA A 129 15.75 -10.78 -13.20
N LYS A 130 15.90 -11.81 -12.33
CA LYS A 130 16.30 -13.16 -12.75
C LYS A 130 15.14 -14.02 -13.25
N LYS A 131 13.96 -13.91 -12.62
CA LYS A 131 12.83 -14.85 -12.84
C LYS A 131 11.68 -14.23 -13.64
N VAL A 132 11.39 -12.95 -13.42
CA VAL A 132 10.29 -12.24 -14.11
C VAL A 132 10.78 -11.58 -15.40
N GLY A 133 12.00 -11.05 -15.38
CA GLY A 133 12.62 -10.32 -16.48
C GLY A 133 12.90 -8.87 -16.12
N THR A 134 13.67 -8.19 -16.96
CA THR A 134 14.10 -6.78 -16.77
C THR A 134 13.32 -5.79 -17.63
N ASP A 135 12.35 -6.29 -18.39
CA ASP A 135 11.47 -5.49 -19.22
C ASP A 135 10.31 -4.93 -18.40
N ILE A 136 9.93 -3.71 -18.71
CA ILE A 136 8.79 -3.00 -18.10
C ILE A 136 7.87 -2.50 -19.21
N PHE A 137 6.59 -2.39 -18.91
CA PHE A 137 5.64 -1.74 -19.81
C PHE A 137 5.73 -0.22 -19.65
N VAL A 138 5.99 0.47 -20.76
CA VAL A 138 5.99 1.93 -20.84
C VAL A 138 4.77 2.36 -21.68
N PRO A 139 3.81 3.09 -21.09
CA PRO A 139 2.69 3.61 -21.85
C PRO A 139 3.18 4.35 -23.11
N PHE A 140 2.54 4.12 -24.25
CA PHE A 140 2.87 4.67 -25.58
C PHE A 140 4.14 4.08 -26.26
N ALA A 141 5.05 3.45 -25.52
CA ALA A 141 6.29 2.88 -26.06
C ALA A 141 6.33 1.34 -26.07
N GLY A 142 5.37 0.69 -25.36
CA GLY A 142 5.33 -0.77 -25.24
C GLY A 142 6.34 -1.31 -24.23
N GLN A 143 6.86 -2.50 -24.49
CA GLN A 143 7.84 -3.13 -23.59
C GLN A 143 9.24 -2.58 -23.82
N VAL A 144 9.91 -2.18 -22.74
CA VAL A 144 11.27 -1.64 -22.74
C VAL A 144 12.10 -2.43 -21.76
N ASP A 145 13.21 -3.00 -22.23
CA ASP A 145 14.18 -3.70 -21.38
C ASP A 145 15.11 -2.70 -20.69
N LEU A 146 15.10 -2.68 -19.37
CA LEU A 146 15.99 -1.84 -18.56
C LEU A 146 17.36 -2.49 -18.29
N GLY A 147 17.52 -3.77 -18.59
CA GLY A 147 18.72 -4.51 -18.27
C GLY A 147 19.10 -4.36 -16.79
N TRP A 148 20.37 -4.06 -16.51
CA TRP A 148 20.86 -3.90 -15.13
C TRP A 148 20.25 -2.72 -14.36
N TRP A 149 19.70 -1.71 -15.04
CA TRP A 149 18.97 -0.59 -14.42
C TRP A 149 17.65 -1.01 -13.80
N TYR A 150 17.14 -2.19 -14.11
CA TYR A 150 15.91 -2.70 -13.52
C TYR A 150 16.00 -2.84 -12.00
N VAL A 151 17.14 -3.29 -11.47
CA VAL A 151 17.30 -3.50 -10.02
C VAL A 151 17.16 -2.17 -9.24
N PRO A 152 17.93 -1.11 -9.53
CA PRO A 152 17.74 0.17 -8.84
C PRO A 152 16.35 0.78 -9.08
N PHE A 153 15.76 0.60 -10.26
CA PHE A 153 14.40 1.04 -10.54
C PHE A 153 13.37 0.31 -9.65
N ALA A 154 13.42 -1.02 -9.58
CA ALA A 154 12.52 -1.81 -8.76
C ALA A 154 12.66 -1.48 -7.27
N MET A 155 13.88 -1.30 -6.78
CA MET A 155 14.13 -0.85 -5.41
C MET A 155 13.52 0.52 -5.14
N PHE A 156 13.68 1.47 -6.07
CA PHE A 156 13.07 2.80 -5.95
C PHE A 156 11.54 2.72 -5.88
N VAL A 157 10.91 1.95 -6.77
CA VAL A 157 9.45 1.75 -6.77
C VAL A 157 8.97 1.21 -5.43
N MET A 158 9.59 0.13 -4.93
CA MET A 158 9.21 -0.47 -3.66
C MET A 158 9.33 0.51 -2.49
N ILE A 159 10.44 1.25 -2.40
CA ILE A 159 10.66 2.22 -1.32
C ILE A 159 9.70 3.40 -1.44
N ALA A 160 9.46 3.90 -2.65
CA ALA A 160 8.54 5.02 -2.87
C ALA A 160 7.10 4.66 -2.48
N VAL A 161 6.60 3.52 -2.92
CA VAL A 161 5.22 3.10 -2.65
C VAL A 161 5.02 2.73 -1.18
N THR A 162 5.95 1.97 -0.57
CA THR A 162 5.85 1.61 0.86
C THR A 162 5.86 2.83 1.78
N ASN A 163 6.74 3.79 1.52
CA ASN A 163 6.77 5.01 2.33
C ASN A 163 5.61 5.95 1.98
N GLY A 164 5.16 5.98 0.72
CA GLY A 164 3.97 6.71 0.30
C GLY A 164 2.73 6.25 1.05
N GLU A 165 2.50 4.94 1.11
CA GLU A 165 1.39 4.33 1.84
C GLU A 165 1.48 4.63 3.35
N ASN A 166 2.68 4.51 3.91
CA ASN A 166 2.89 4.81 5.32
C ASN A 166 2.66 6.31 5.66
N LEU A 167 3.06 7.22 4.76
CA LEU A 167 2.77 8.65 4.93
C LEU A 167 1.29 8.98 4.73
N ALA A 168 0.56 8.19 3.96
CA ALA A 168 -0.88 8.38 3.73
C ALA A 168 -1.74 7.84 4.89
N ASP A 169 -1.21 6.96 5.76
CA ASP A 169 -1.94 6.42 6.92
C ASP A 169 -2.00 7.43 8.09
N GLY A 170 -2.44 8.66 7.79
CA GLY A 170 -2.53 9.75 8.78
C GLY A 170 -3.96 10.07 9.25
N LEU A 171 -5.00 9.61 8.53
CA LEU A 171 -6.41 9.87 8.84
C LEU A 171 -7.23 8.58 8.81
N ASP A 172 -8.33 8.56 9.58
CA ASP A 172 -9.20 7.38 9.71
C ASP A 172 -9.72 6.89 8.36
N GLY A 173 -9.29 5.70 7.97
CA GLY A 173 -9.70 5.04 6.74
C GLY A 173 -9.06 5.58 5.46
N LEU A 174 -8.14 6.54 5.53
CA LEU A 174 -7.55 7.16 4.34
C LEU A 174 -6.76 6.15 3.51
N ALA A 175 -5.69 5.58 4.06
CA ALA A 175 -4.86 4.59 3.39
C ALA A 175 -5.69 3.39 2.92
N SER A 176 -6.52 2.82 3.80
CA SER A 176 -7.35 1.65 3.48
C SER A 176 -8.31 1.89 2.31
N LYS A 177 -8.89 3.09 2.18
CA LYS A 177 -9.79 3.42 1.05
C LYS A 177 -9.02 3.54 -0.25
N MET A 178 -7.85 4.18 -0.23
CA MET A 178 -7.01 4.31 -1.42
C MET A 178 -6.51 2.94 -1.88
N THR A 179 -5.90 2.16 -0.99
CA THR A 179 -5.38 0.82 -1.32
C THR A 179 -6.48 -0.14 -1.76
N LEU A 180 -7.70 -0.04 -1.22
CA LEU A 180 -8.86 -0.80 -1.72
C LEU A 180 -9.08 -0.56 -3.22
N VAL A 181 -9.15 0.71 -3.63
CA VAL A 181 -9.39 1.08 -5.03
C VAL A 181 -8.21 0.73 -5.91
N GLU A 182 -7.00 1.03 -5.47
CA GLU A 182 -5.74 0.72 -6.16
C GLU A 182 -5.56 -0.80 -6.34
N GLY A 183 -5.83 -1.58 -5.29
CA GLY A 183 -5.75 -3.04 -5.31
C GLY A 183 -6.74 -3.69 -6.29
N ILE A 184 -8.00 -3.22 -6.32
CA ILE A 184 -9.00 -3.67 -7.30
C ILE A 184 -8.51 -3.33 -8.71
N THR A 185 -8.06 -2.10 -8.93
CA THR A 185 -7.61 -1.62 -10.23
C THR A 185 -6.44 -2.46 -10.74
N LEU A 186 -5.43 -2.67 -9.90
CA LEU A 186 -4.27 -3.48 -10.26
C LEU A 186 -4.67 -4.94 -10.52
N ALA A 187 -5.55 -5.53 -9.71
CA ALA A 187 -6.06 -6.88 -9.93
C ALA A 187 -6.74 -7.03 -11.30
N VAL A 188 -7.56 -6.04 -11.69
CA VAL A 188 -8.23 -6.02 -12.99
C VAL A 188 -7.23 -5.86 -14.13
N ILE A 189 -6.27 -4.94 -14.03
CA ILE A 189 -5.22 -4.74 -15.04
C ILE A 189 -4.45 -6.05 -15.26
N ILE A 190 -3.97 -6.68 -14.18
CA ILE A 190 -3.21 -7.92 -14.25
C ILE A 190 -4.04 -9.07 -14.83
N ALA A 191 -5.30 -9.18 -14.42
CA ALA A 191 -6.21 -10.20 -14.94
C ALA A 191 -6.48 -10.05 -16.44
N CYS A 192 -6.60 -8.82 -16.93
CA CYS A 192 -6.79 -8.53 -18.34
C CYS A 192 -5.50 -8.71 -19.13
N ALA A 193 -4.36 -8.32 -18.60
CA ALA A 193 -3.05 -8.53 -19.22
C ALA A 193 -2.70 -10.00 -19.43
N GLY A 194 -3.04 -10.86 -18.47
CA GLY A 194 -2.88 -12.32 -18.59
C GLY A 194 -3.76 -12.97 -19.68
N LEU A 195 -4.70 -12.21 -20.25
CA LEU A 195 -5.61 -12.69 -21.30
C LEU A 195 -5.06 -12.43 -22.71
N ASP A 196 -4.23 -11.44 -22.91
CA ASP A 196 -3.61 -11.13 -24.20
C ASP A 196 -2.24 -11.80 -24.29
N SER A 197 -2.22 -12.95 -24.96
CA SER A 197 -1.00 -13.76 -25.22
C SER A 197 0.06 -13.04 -26.08
N ALA A 198 -0.21 -11.81 -26.49
CA ALA A 198 0.68 -10.97 -27.27
C ALA A 198 1.78 -10.26 -26.43
N ILE A 199 1.65 -10.22 -25.10
CA ILE A 199 2.55 -9.45 -24.24
C ILE A 199 3.74 -10.26 -23.74
N SER A 200 3.58 -11.57 -23.60
CA SER A 200 4.68 -12.44 -23.19
C SER A 200 5.36 -13.05 -24.42
N GLY A 201 6.46 -12.48 -24.87
CA GLY A 201 7.27 -12.99 -25.98
C GLY A 201 7.65 -14.46 -25.84
N GLY A 202 6.69 -15.36 -26.10
CA GLY A 202 6.85 -16.80 -26.21
C GLY A 202 6.48 -17.67 -25.02
N GLU A 203 6.55 -17.23 -23.78
CA GLU A 203 6.11 -18.00 -22.61
C GLU A 203 4.93 -17.30 -21.92
N LYS A 204 3.78 -18.00 -21.83
CA LYS A 204 2.63 -17.56 -21.05
C LYS A 204 2.98 -17.56 -19.57
N LYS A 205 3.40 -16.43 -19.01
CA LYS A 205 3.46 -16.29 -17.56
C LYS A 205 2.04 -16.09 -17.04
N ASP A 206 1.59 -17.02 -16.22
CA ASP A 206 0.28 -16.93 -15.57
C ASP A 206 0.35 -16.01 -14.36
N PHE A 207 -0.05 -14.75 -14.53
CA PHE A 207 -0.12 -13.77 -13.44
C PHE A 207 -1.39 -13.88 -12.60
N LYS A 208 -2.17 -14.97 -12.77
CA LYS A 208 -3.45 -15.17 -12.10
C LYS A 208 -3.33 -15.01 -10.58
N GLN A 209 -2.37 -15.70 -9.95
CA GLN A 209 -2.22 -15.68 -8.50
C GLN A 209 -1.73 -14.31 -7.98
N ILE A 210 -1.03 -13.51 -8.80
CA ILE A 210 -0.68 -12.13 -8.45
C ILE A 210 -1.93 -11.25 -8.48
N ALA A 211 -2.82 -11.44 -9.47
CA ALA A 211 -4.11 -10.74 -9.50
C ALA A 211 -5.00 -11.14 -8.31
N GLU A 212 -5.01 -12.43 -7.94
CA GLU A 212 -5.71 -12.94 -6.76
C GLU A 212 -5.16 -12.34 -5.46
N LEU A 213 -3.84 -12.16 -5.36
CA LEU A 213 -3.19 -11.49 -4.22
C LEU A 213 -3.62 -10.02 -4.11
N CYS A 214 -3.68 -9.29 -5.23
CA CYS A 214 -4.19 -7.92 -5.25
C CYS A 214 -5.67 -7.86 -4.85
N ALA A 215 -6.49 -8.82 -5.31
CA ALA A 215 -7.89 -8.92 -4.92
C ALA A 215 -8.06 -9.24 -3.42
N ALA A 216 -7.24 -10.13 -2.87
CA ALA A 216 -7.21 -10.43 -1.44
C ALA A 216 -6.80 -9.21 -0.61
N MET A 217 -5.79 -8.45 -1.06
CA MET A 217 -5.38 -7.19 -0.44
C MET A 217 -6.53 -6.18 -0.38
N ALA A 218 -7.23 -5.99 -1.50
CA ALA A 218 -8.39 -5.10 -1.57
C ALA A 218 -9.53 -5.56 -0.65
N GLY A 219 -9.84 -6.86 -0.65
CA GLY A 219 -10.85 -7.45 0.24
C GLY A 219 -10.51 -7.26 1.72
N ALA A 220 -9.24 -7.46 2.10
CA ALA A 220 -8.77 -7.23 3.46
C ALA A 220 -8.91 -5.75 3.87
N CYS A 221 -8.58 -4.80 2.97
CA CYS A 221 -8.78 -3.37 3.19
C CYS A 221 -10.26 -3.03 3.39
N LEU A 222 -11.17 -3.59 2.59
CA LEU A 222 -12.60 -3.39 2.77
C LEU A 222 -13.09 -3.91 4.14
N GLY A 223 -12.63 -5.09 4.55
CA GLY A 223 -12.95 -5.65 5.87
C GLY A 223 -12.41 -4.80 7.02
N PHE A 224 -11.19 -4.28 6.87
CA PHE A 224 -10.56 -3.40 7.84
C PHE A 224 -11.30 -2.06 7.99
N LEU A 225 -11.82 -1.49 6.92
CA LEU A 225 -12.61 -0.26 6.93
C LEU A 225 -13.82 -0.32 7.86
N ARG A 226 -14.41 -1.50 8.10
CA ARG A 226 -15.49 -1.67 9.10
C ARG A 226 -15.10 -1.15 10.49
N PHE A 227 -13.81 -1.17 10.79
CA PHE A 227 -13.28 -0.81 12.11
C PHE A 227 -12.42 0.47 12.08
N ASN A 228 -11.92 0.86 10.90
CA ASN A 228 -11.01 1.98 10.72
C ASN A 228 -11.66 3.24 10.14
N THR A 229 -12.92 3.17 9.65
CA THR A 229 -13.66 4.36 9.20
C THR A 229 -13.97 5.27 10.40
N TYR A 230 -13.92 6.60 10.15
CA TYR A 230 -14.16 7.62 11.18
C TYR A 230 -15.51 7.45 11.90
N PRO A 231 -15.56 7.50 13.24
CA PRO A 231 -14.41 7.48 14.15
C PRO A 231 -13.80 6.08 14.27
N ALA A 232 -12.50 5.98 14.05
CA ALA A 232 -11.80 4.70 14.02
C ALA A 232 -11.79 4.00 15.39
N ARG A 233 -11.99 2.68 15.36
CA ARG A 233 -11.91 1.79 16.54
C ARG A 233 -10.54 1.13 16.67
N ILE A 234 -9.76 1.13 15.61
CA ILE A 234 -8.38 0.63 15.54
C ILE A 234 -7.64 1.33 14.40
N PHE A 235 -6.38 1.69 14.61
CA PHE A 235 -5.49 2.22 13.58
C PHE A 235 -4.71 1.11 12.92
N MET A 236 -4.38 1.32 11.63
CA MET A 236 -3.62 0.37 10.84
C MET A 236 -2.21 0.19 11.40
N GLY A 237 -1.52 1.29 11.66
CA GLY A 237 -0.13 1.35 12.07
C GLY A 237 0.85 1.05 10.93
N ASP A 238 2.14 1.18 11.24
CA ASP A 238 3.21 0.92 10.28
C ASP A 238 3.20 -0.55 9.81
N THR A 239 2.70 -1.46 10.65
CA THR A 239 2.50 -2.88 10.32
C THR A 239 1.66 -3.06 9.06
N GLY A 240 0.54 -2.37 8.96
CA GLY A 240 -0.36 -2.50 7.82
C GLY A 240 0.07 -1.67 6.63
N SER A 241 0.41 -0.41 6.84
CA SER A 241 0.73 0.51 5.75
C SER A 241 1.98 0.10 4.97
N LEU A 242 3.04 -0.38 5.64
CA LEU A 242 4.21 -0.90 4.94
C LEU A 242 3.91 -2.22 4.21
N ALA A 243 3.10 -3.10 4.81
CA ALA A 243 2.69 -4.35 4.15
C ALA A 243 1.89 -4.08 2.88
N LEU A 244 0.91 -3.17 2.94
CA LEU A 244 0.07 -2.81 1.79
C LEU A 244 0.87 -2.15 0.68
N GLY A 245 1.71 -1.16 1.00
CA GLY A 245 2.60 -0.53 0.03
C GLY A 245 3.59 -1.51 -0.59
N GLY A 246 4.13 -2.45 0.21
CA GLY A 246 5.00 -3.52 -0.28
C GLY A 246 4.27 -4.48 -1.23
N CYS A 247 3.07 -4.92 -0.87
CA CYS A 247 2.23 -5.78 -1.70
C CYS A 247 1.92 -5.12 -3.05
N LEU A 248 1.45 -3.88 -3.03
CA LEU A 248 1.09 -3.12 -4.22
C LEU A 248 2.31 -2.94 -5.16
N ALA A 249 3.46 -2.56 -4.60
CA ALA A 249 4.68 -2.35 -5.38
C ALA A 249 5.20 -3.64 -6.02
N VAL A 250 5.26 -4.74 -5.26
CA VAL A 250 5.79 -6.01 -5.76
C VAL A 250 4.86 -6.63 -6.80
N CYS A 251 3.54 -6.57 -6.59
CA CYS A 251 2.56 -7.04 -7.58
C CYS A 251 2.68 -6.25 -8.90
N ALA A 252 2.84 -4.92 -8.83
CA ALA A 252 3.02 -4.10 -10.01
C ALA A 252 4.36 -4.36 -10.73
N LEU A 253 5.44 -4.64 -10.00
CA LEU A 253 6.73 -5.00 -10.59
C LEU A 253 6.68 -6.36 -11.29
N PHE A 254 6.09 -7.37 -10.64
CA PHE A 254 6.02 -8.71 -11.20
C PHE A 254 5.09 -8.80 -12.41
N SER A 255 4.03 -7.97 -12.44
CA SER A 255 3.15 -7.82 -13.60
C SER A 255 3.65 -6.83 -14.65
N LYS A 256 4.85 -6.25 -14.47
CA LYS A 256 5.47 -5.26 -15.36
C LYS A 256 4.71 -3.93 -15.48
N THR A 257 3.75 -3.67 -14.61
CA THR A 257 2.87 -2.49 -14.63
C THR A 257 3.34 -1.33 -13.76
N ALA A 258 4.59 -1.40 -13.27
CA ALA A 258 5.13 -0.45 -12.27
C ALA A 258 5.05 1.02 -12.71
N LEU A 259 5.15 1.34 -14.00
CA LEU A 259 5.03 2.71 -14.49
C LEU A 259 3.59 3.25 -14.51
N LEU A 260 2.58 2.41 -14.29
CA LEU A 260 1.21 2.87 -14.07
C LEU A 260 0.97 3.35 -12.64
N LEU A 261 1.80 2.92 -11.68
CA LEU A 261 1.66 3.30 -10.26
C LEU A 261 1.65 4.82 -10.03
N PRO A 262 2.52 5.64 -10.66
CA PRO A 262 2.48 7.10 -10.44
C PRO A 262 1.14 7.74 -10.81
N VAL A 263 0.43 7.20 -11.80
CA VAL A 263 -0.91 7.67 -12.19
C VAL A 263 -1.95 7.09 -11.22
N MET A 264 -1.96 5.78 -11.03
CA MET A 264 -2.91 5.07 -10.17
C MET A 264 -2.85 5.57 -8.73
N CYS A 265 -1.64 5.71 -8.18
CA CYS A 265 -1.38 6.12 -6.81
C CYS A 265 -1.03 7.62 -6.70
N VAL A 266 -1.66 8.48 -7.53
CA VAL A 266 -1.33 9.91 -7.59
C VAL A 266 -1.41 10.60 -6.23
N MET A 267 -2.32 10.16 -5.35
CA MET A 267 -2.45 10.73 -4.00
C MET A 267 -1.31 10.30 -3.07
N LEU A 268 -0.75 9.11 -3.24
CA LEU A 268 0.48 8.69 -2.56
C LEU A 268 1.66 9.55 -3.03
N VAL A 269 1.78 9.75 -4.35
CA VAL A 269 2.81 10.63 -4.94
C VAL A 269 2.67 12.06 -4.41
N ALA A 270 1.46 12.63 -4.43
CA ALA A 270 1.21 13.98 -3.90
C ALA A 270 1.56 14.10 -2.41
N THR A 271 1.25 13.06 -1.64
CA THR A 271 1.58 12.98 -0.21
C THR A 271 3.10 12.98 0.00
N CYS A 272 3.85 12.13 -0.71
CA CYS A 272 5.32 12.09 -0.66
C CYS A 272 5.95 13.42 -1.10
N VAL A 273 5.50 13.96 -2.23
CA VAL A 273 6.01 15.23 -2.78
C VAL A 273 5.77 16.37 -1.79
N SER A 274 4.61 16.41 -1.14
CA SER A 274 4.32 17.44 -0.12
C SER A 274 5.31 17.42 1.05
N VAL A 275 5.72 16.23 1.49
CA VAL A 275 6.72 16.07 2.56
C VAL A 275 8.11 16.49 2.07
N ILE A 276 8.51 16.06 0.87
CA ILE A 276 9.80 16.43 0.27
C ILE A 276 9.91 17.95 0.12
N LEU A 277 8.88 18.60 -0.43
CA LEU A 277 8.83 20.05 -0.60
C LEU A 277 8.86 20.79 0.74
N GLN A 278 8.11 20.30 1.73
CA GLN A 278 8.08 20.89 3.06
C GLN A 278 9.44 20.82 3.75
N VAL A 279 10.06 19.64 3.77
CA VAL A 279 11.37 19.42 4.40
C VAL A 279 12.45 20.18 3.65
N GLY A 280 12.43 20.16 2.32
CA GLY A 280 13.35 20.91 1.47
C GLY A 280 13.26 22.41 1.72
N SER A 281 12.05 22.98 1.69
CA SER A 281 11.83 24.40 1.98
C SER A 281 12.28 24.79 3.38
N TYR A 282 11.93 23.98 4.39
CA TYR A 282 12.28 24.23 5.78
C TYR A 282 13.80 24.30 5.98
N LYS A 283 14.55 23.37 5.36
CA LYS A 283 16.01 23.34 5.44
C LYS A 283 16.68 24.45 4.64
N LEU A 284 16.25 24.68 3.38
CA LEU A 284 16.89 25.64 2.47
C LEU A 284 16.49 27.09 2.72
N ARG A 285 15.31 27.34 3.30
CA ARG A 285 14.73 28.67 3.49
C ARG A 285 14.62 29.08 4.96
N HIS A 286 15.53 28.57 5.80
CA HIS A 286 15.65 28.95 7.22
C HIS A 286 14.32 28.86 7.99
N GLY A 287 13.65 27.70 7.91
CA GLY A 287 12.43 27.43 8.66
C GLY A 287 11.12 27.85 7.97
N LYS A 288 11.15 28.37 6.73
CA LYS A 288 9.92 28.72 6.01
C LYS A 288 9.20 27.48 5.51
N ARG A 289 7.91 27.39 5.86
CA ARG A 289 7.02 26.29 5.44
C ARG A 289 6.32 26.63 4.12
N VAL A 290 6.12 25.63 3.25
CA VAL A 290 5.28 25.71 2.04
C VAL A 290 3.83 25.44 2.40
N PHE A 291 3.61 24.36 3.15
CA PHE A 291 2.30 23.93 3.65
C PHE A 291 2.18 24.28 5.13
N LYS A 292 0.95 24.45 5.63
CA LYS A 292 0.72 24.63 7.08
C LYS A 292 1.30 23.46 7.87
N MET A 293 1.13 22.23 7.33
CA MET A 293 1.71 20.99 7.83
C MET A 293 1.89 20.02 6.66
N ALA A 294 2.85 19.10 6.74
CA ALA A 294 2.99 17.95 5.85
C ALA A 294 2.89 16.67 6.70
N PRO A 295 2.36 15.58 6.14
CA PRO A 295 1.84 15.40 4.78
C PRO A 295 0.61 16.23 4.41
N LEU A 296 0.27 16.25 3.10
CA LEU A 296 -0.72 17.15 2.50
C LEU A 296 -2.12 17.07 3.14
N HIS A 297 -2.58 15.90 3.59
CA HIS A 297 -3.87 15.74 4.26
C HIS A 297 -3.96 16.58 5.55
N HIS A 298 -2.89 16.70 6.33
CA HIS A 298 -2.86 17.57 7.51
C HIS A 298 -2.89 19.05 7.15
N HIS A 299 -2.36 19.43 5.98
CA HIS A 299 -2.52 20.80 5.49
C HIS A 299 -4.01 21.15 5.32
N TYR A 300 -4.79 20.26 4.71
CA TYR A 300 -6.23 20.48 4.53
C TYR A 300 -6.99 20.53 5.86
N GLU A 301 -6.65 19.66 6.83
CA GLU A 301 -7.24 19.75 8.18
C GLU A 301 -6.97 21.12 8.82
N LEU A 302 -5.74 21.63 8.75
CA LEU A 302 -5.37 22.96 9.25
C LEU A 302 -5.93 24.11 8.40
N CYS A 303 -6.47 23.85 7.22
CA CYS A 303 -7.26 24.78 6.44
C CYS A 303 -8.75 24.79 6.85
N GLY A 304 -9.16 23.91 7.80
CA GLY A 304 -10.51 23.86 8.35
C GLY A 304 -11.41 22.78 7.74
N TYR A 305 -10.88 21.93 6.85
CA TYR A 305 -11.65 20.80 6.34
C TYR A 305 -11.78 19.70 7.40
N HIS A 306 -12.98 19.13 7.52
CA HIS A 306 -13.18 17.99 8.40
C HIS A 306 -12.47 16.75 7.83
N GLU A 307 -11.94 15.88 8.70
CA GLU A 307 -11.21 14.66 8.33
C GLU A 307 -11.95 13.80 7.29
N THR A 308 -13.26 13.60 7.48
CA THR A 308 -14.08 12.83 6.53
C THR A 308 -14.15 13.47 5.14
N THR A 309 -14.13 14.80 5.06
CA THR A 309 -14.08 15.52 3.79
C THR A 309 -12.75 15.29 3.09
N VAL A 310 -11.64 15.39 3.83
CA VAL A 310 -10.31 15.15 3.28
C VAL A 310 -10.17 13.71 2.79
N THR A 311 -10.59 12.72 3.57
CA THR A 311 -10.55 11.31 3.16
C THR A 311 -11.42 11.04 1.93
N SER A 312 -12.59 11.69 1.81
CA SER A 312 -13.46 11.57 0.64
C SER A 312 -12.83 12.19 -0.61
N MET A 313 -12.21 13.38 -0.49
CA MET A 313 -11.50 14.03 -1.59
C MET A 313 -10.38 13.14 -2.14
N TYR A 314 -9.55 12.59 -1.24
CA TYR A 314 -8.47 11.68 -1.62
C TYR A 314 -9.02 10.43 -2.33
N THR A 315 -10.07 9.82 -1.78
CA THR A 315 -10.70 8.63 -2.38
C THR A 315 -11.25 8.94 -3.78
N LEU A 316 -11.94 10.07 -3.97
CA LEU A 316 -12.47 10.46 -5.27
C LEU A 316 -11.37 10.69 -6.32
N VAL A 317 -10.28 11.36 -5.92
CA VAL A 317 -9.13 11.55 -6.82
C VAL A 317 -8.47 10.22 -7.16
N THR A 318 -8.31 9.31 -6.19
CA THR A 318 -7.79 7.97 -6.40
C THR A 318 -8.68 7.18 -7.37
N ILE A 319 -10.02 7.23 -7.20
CA ILE A 319 -10.96 6.56 -8.14
C ILE A 319 -10.79 7.12 -9.56
N ALA A 320 -10.77 8.44 -9.72
CA ALA A 320 -10.59 9.07 -11.03
C ALA A 320 -9.25 8.69 -11.68
N ALA A 321 -8.18 8.68 -10.90
CA ALA A 321 -6.85 8.25 -11.35
C ALA A 321 -6.81 6.76 -11.73
N CYS A 322 -7.46 5.91 -10.97
CA CYS A 322 -7.61 4.48 -11.28
C CYS A 322 -8.41 4.24 -12.56
N VAL A 323 -9.49 4.97 -12.78
CA VAL A 323 -10.25 4.92 -14.04
C VAL A 323 -9.37 5.35 -15.21
N LEU A 324 -8.63 6.45 -15.08
CA LEU A 324 -7.67 6.88 -16.10
C LEU A 324 -6.60 5.81 -16.35
N THR A 325 -6.09 5.17 -15.30
CA THR A 325 -5.09 4.10 -15.42
C THR A 325 -5.66 2.90 -16.18
N LEU A 326 -6.91 2.50 -15.90
CA LEU A 326 -7.59 1.46 -16.67
C LEU A 326 -7.74 1.84 -18.14
N MET A 327 -8.14 3.08 -18.43
CA MET A 327 -8.23 3.56 -19.82
C MET A 327 -6.87 3.48 -20.52
N LEU A 328 -5.78 3.94 -19.87
CA LEU A 328 -4.43 3.84 -20.42
C LEU A 328 -4.00 2.38 -20.62
N ALA A 329 -4.29 1.51 -19.65
CA ALA A 329 -3.94 0.10 -19.76
C ALA A 329 -4.68 -0.60 -20.91
N PHE A 330 -5.96 -0.32 -21.13
CA PHE A 330 -6.75 -0.97 -22.17
C PHE A 330 -6.53 -0.38 -23.56
N GLU A 331 -6.32 0.95 -23.68
CA GLU A 331 -6.09 1.63 -24.95
C GLU A 331 -4.75 1.20 -25.57
N PHE A 332 -3.71 1.10 -24.76
CA PHE A 332 -2.35 0.77 -25.22
C PHE A 332 -2.03 -0.72 -25.19
N ARG A 333 -3.03 -1.57 -24.96
CA ARG A 333 -2.94 -3.03 -24.93
C ARG A 333 -1.71 -3.53 -24.18
N PHE A 334 -1.93 -3.89 -22.96
CA PHE A 334 -1.04 -4.77 -22.21
C PHE A 334 -0.97 -6.13 -22.87
#